data_9f9f42770daed7a5a4ca160f5f3c822e
#
_entry.id   9f9f42770daed7a5a4ca160f5f3c822e
#
_cell.length_a   1.000
_cell.length_b   1.000
_cell.length_c   1.000
_cell.angle_alpha   90.00
_cell.angle_beta   90.00
_cell.angle_gamma   90.00
#
_symmetry.space_group_name_H-M   'P 1'
#
loop_
_entity.id
_entity.type
_entity.pdbx_description
1 polymer ?
#
loop_
_entity_poly.entity_id
_entity_poly.type
_entity_poly.pdbx_seq_one_letter_code
_entity_poly.pdbx_strand_id
1 'polypeptide(L)'
;MSKTSSSTRRNGSAHLKRRRIVVVVVPPVDELDLVGPIQVFGAANRLVGKTIYEAEVVTNARDLRVQGEGGLLSFAAQGHLQDVKGKVDSLLLVCGLGTRTARDPVLFAWMRKMAPAVQRLGAVCVGSFLLAEAGLLNGKRATAHWKFGRELASRYPQVKMQFDPIWVKDGNIYTSAGISAGIDLALGWVEEDCGGRISHEIAREFVLFLRRPGGQSQLSASLSAQASEMRAIHELQVWIAENLHKDLSVQRLAERTAMSVRNFERVFTRELGKTPSHYVLQMRAEAARRQLERTDKGFKQIAMAAGFGSADVMRRAFVRLLGITPRHYRNQFSAPATR
;
A
#
# COMPACT_ATOMS: atom_id res chain seq x y z
N MET A 1 8.07 11.37 65.68
CA MET A 1 7.34 10.15 65.28
C MET A 1 6.34 10.52 64.16
N SER A 2 6.73 10.41 62.91
CA SER A 2 5.89 10.73 61.79
C SER A 2 5.56 9.41 61.06
N LYS A 3 4.29 9.01 61.03
CA LYS A 3 3.79 7.81 60.34
C LYS A 3 3.59 8.16 58.86
N THR A 4 4.48 7.67 58.01
CA THR A 4 4.30 7.65 56.58
C THR A 4 3.30 6.54 56.22
N SER A 5 2.09 6.92 55.86
CA SER A 5 1.09 6.02 55.28
C SER A 5 1.44 5.73 53.82
N SER A 6 1.93 4.52 53.54
CA SER A 6 2.07 3.99 52.18
C SER A 6 0.68 3.69 51.63
N SER A 7 0.18 4.55 50.73
CA SER A 7 -0.99 4.25 49.96
C SER A 7 -0.66 3.20 48.89
N THR A 8 -0.96 1.96 49.17
CA THR A 8 -0.93 0.85 48.22
C THR A 8 -1.96 1.15 47.13
N ARG A 9 -1.49 1.59 45.97
CA ARG A 9 -2.33 1.67 44.77
C ARG A 9 -2.83 0.25 44.44
N ARG A 10 -4.09 -0.02 44.74
CA ARG A 10 -4.80 -1.21 44.29
C ARG A 10 -4.81 -1.16 42.78
N ASN A 11 -3.90 -1.90 42.14
CA ASN A 11 -3.99 -2.25 40.71
C ASN A 11 -5.29 -3.04 40.51
N GLY A 12 -6.30 -2.41 39.93
CA GLY A 12 -7.52 -3.08 39.50
C GLY A 12 -7.16 -4.08 38.38
N SER A 13 -6.82 -5.30 38.76
CA SER A 13 -6.81 -6.43 37.83
C SER A 13 -8.27 -6.76 37.51
N ALA A 14 -8.85 -6.02 36.58
CA ALA A 14 -10.10 -6.45 35.95
C ALA A 14 -9.89 -7.90 35.50
N HIS A 15 -10.80 -8.79 35.89
CA HIS A 15 -10.75 -10.19 35.45
C HIS A 15 -10.87 -10.24 33.93
N LEU A 16 -9.72 -10.23 33.22
CA LEU A 16 -9.67 -10.34 31.77
C LEU A 16 -10.25 -11.70 31.40
N LYS A 17 -11.38 -11.66 30.66
CA LYS A 17 -12.10 -12.85 30.22
C LYS A 17 -11.34 -13.51 29.09
N ARG A 18 -11.23 -14.85 29.13
CA ARG A 18 -10.75 -15.64 27.99
C ARG A 18 -11.70 -15.51 26.82
N ARG A 19 -11.20 -15.31 25.62
CA ARG A 19 -11.95 -15.11 24.37
C ARG A 19 -11.46 -16.08 23.31
N ARG A 20 -12.37 -16.78 22.70
CA ARG A 20 -12.08 -17.65 21.55
C ARG A 20 -12.26 -16.85 20.26
N ILE A 21 -11.18 -16.79 19.47
CA ILE A 21 -11.15 -16.14 18.17
C ILE A 21 -10.99 -17.22 17.10
N VAL A 22 -11.93 -17.31 16.18
CA VAL A 22 -11.83 -18.17 15.00
C VAL A 22 -11.39 -17.31 13.83
N VAL A 23 -10.22 -17.61 13.29
CA VAL A 23 -9.67 -16.98 12.08
C VAL A 23 -10.02 -17.85 10.90
N VAL A 24 -10.95 -17.39 10.08
CA VAL A 24 -11.42 -18.10 8.88
C VAL A 24 -10.56 -17.69 7.70
N VAL A 25 -9.80 -18.64 7.17
CA VAL A 25 -8.89 -18.41 6.03
C VAL A 25 -9.50 -19.00 4.77
N VAL A 26 -9.71 -18.14 3.78
CA VAL A 26 -10.19 -18.54 2.45
C VAL A 26 -9.03 -18.42 1.47
N PRO A 27 -8.47 -19.54 0.98
CA PRO A 27 -7.30 -19.50 0.11
C PRO A 27 -7.62 -19.00 -1.31
N PRO A 28 -6.61 -18.41 -2.00
CA PRO A 28 -5.32 -18.04 -1.44
C PRO A 28 -5.45 -16.94 -0.39
N VAL A 29 -4.44 -16.76 0.48
CA VAL A 29 -4.48 -15.74 1.54
C VAL A 29 -3.29 -14.81 1.44
N ASP A 30 -3.49 -13.51 1.61
CA ASP A 30 -2.37 -12.60 1.87
C ASP A 30 -1.78 -12.93 3.25
N GLU A 31 -0.50 -13.30 3.26
CA GLU A 31 0.17 -13.84 4.42
C GLU A 31 0.13 -12.89 5.61
N LEU A 32 0.30 -11.59 5.35
CA LEU A 32 0.31 -10.59 6.42
C LEU A 32 -1.09 -10.36 7.01
N ASP A 33 -2.14 -10.49 6.20
CA ASP A 33 -3.53 -10.41 6.66
C ASP A 33 -3.86 -11.50 7.68
N LEU A 34 -3.22 -12.68 7.56
CA LEU A 34 -3.35 -13.79 8.50
C LEU A 34 -2.44 -13.62 9.72
N VAL A 35 -1.14 -13.51 9.47
CA VAL A 35 -0.12 -13.57 10.52
C VAL A 35 -0.13 -12.33 11.41
N GLY A 36 -0.36 -11.14 10.84
CA GLY A 36 -0.35 -9.88 11.57
C GLY A 36 -1.30 -9.86 12.76
N PRO A 37 -2.61 -10.06 12.57
CA PRO A 37 -3.57 -10.11 13.67
C PRO A 37 -3.30 -11.21 14.69
N ILE A 38 -2.92 -12.41 14.24
CA ILE A 38 -2.61 -13.54 15.15
C ILE A 38 -1.43 -13.20 16.07
N GLN A 39 -0.40 -12.55 15.54
CA GLN A 39 0.75 -12.13 16.33
C GLN A 39 0.35 -11.09 17.41
N VAL A 40 -0.58 -10.19 17.12
CA VAL A 40 -1.11 -9.23 18.10
C VAL A 40 -1.78 -9.95 19.27
N PHE A 41 -2.63 -10.94 19.00
CA PHE A 41 -3.29 -11.73 20.05
C PHE A 41 -2.29 -12.56 20.87
N GLY A 42 -1.29 -13.15 20.21
CA GLY A 42 -0.20 -13.85 20.88
C GLY A 42 0.63 -12.93 21.79
N ALA A 43 0.96 -11.73 21.33
CA ALA A 43 1.67 -10.73 22.13
C ALA A 43 0.84 -10.28 23.35
N ALA A 44 -0.46 -10.10 23.18
CA ALA A 44 -1.34 -9.78 24.31
C ALA A 44 -1.29 -10.85 25.40
N ASN A 45 -1.32 -12.14 25.01
CA ASN A 45 -1.20 -13.24 25.95
C ASN A 45 0.14 -13.22 26.71
N ARG A 46 1.25 -12.99 25.99
CA ARG A 46 2.59 -12.89 26.59
C ARG A 46 2.69 -11.74 27.59
N LEU A 47 2.24 -10.55 27.19
CA LEU A 47 2.32 -9.34 28.05
C LEU A 47 1.45 -9.44 29.30
N VAL A 48 0.30 -10.09 29.19
CA VAL A 48 -0.61 -10.30 30.33
C VAL A 48 -0.17 -11.48 31.22
N GLY A 49 0.68 -12.37 30.70
CA GLY A 49 1.15 -13.57 31.40
C GLY A 49 0.10 -14.67 31.53
N LYS A 50 -1.00 -14.61 30.77
CA LYS A 50 -2.05 -15.64 30.72
C LYS A 50 -2.75 -15.65 29.38
N THR A 51 -3.39 -16.78 29.03
CA THR A 51 -4.17 -16.93 27.79
C THR A 51 -5.50 -16.19 27.92
N ILE A 52 -5.56 -14.98 27.34
CA ILE A 52 -6.79 -14.19 27.16
C ILE A 52 -7.37 -14.36 25.76
N TYR A 53 -6.55 -14.64 24.76
CA TYR A 53 -6.97 -14.96 23.41
C TYR A 53 -6.58 -16.39 23.06
N GLU A 54 -7.56 -17.17 22.67
CA GLU A 54 -7.41 -18.50 22.12
C GLU A 54 -7.80 -18.43 20.64
N ALA A 55 -6.79 -18.21 19.80
CA ALA A 55 -6.98 -18.10 18.37
C ALA A 55 -6.80 -19.47 17.70
N GLU A 56 -7.77 -19.86 16.87
CA GLU A 56 -7.68 -21.03 16.01
C GLU A 56 -7.89 -20.64 14.55
N VAL A 57 -7.12 -21.26 13.65
CA VAL A 57 -7.19 -21.02 12.22
C VAL A 57 -7.98 -22.16 11.57
N VAL A 58 -9.06 -21.83 10.88
CA VAL A 58 -9.90 -22.77 10.15
C VAL A 58 -10.02 -22.36 8.68
N THR A 59 -10.31 -23.33 7.81
CA THR A 59 -10.40 -23.08 6.37
C THR A 59 -11.63 -23.76 5.75
N ASN A 60 -12.05 -23.27 4.57
CA ASN A 60 -13.00 -23.93 3.69
C ASN A 60 -12.32 -24.82 2.63
N ALA A 61 -10.99 -24.88 2.60
CA ALA A 61 -10.24 -25.73 1.67
C ALA A 61 -10.49 -27.22 1.95
N ARG A 62 -10.37 -28.08 0.94
CA ARG A 62 -10.56 -29.54 1.10
C ARG A 62 -9.50 -30.17 1.97
N ASP A 63 -8.27 -29.76 1.82
CA ASP A 63 -7.17 -30.09 2.72
C ASP A 63 -6.94 -28.90 3.68
N LEU A 64 -6.29 -29.13 4.78
CA LEU A 64 -5.99 -28.08 5.75
C LEU A 64 -4.83 -27.17 5.31
N ARG A 65 -4.33 -27.33 4.10
CA ARG A 65 -3.22 -26.55 3.55
C ARG A 65 -3.78 -25.28 2.89
N VAL A 66 -3.38 -24.14 3.42
CA VAL A 66 -3.71 -22.81 2.91
C VAL A 66 -2.52 -22.24 2.18
N GLN A 67 -2.66 -22.00 0.89
CA GLN A 67 -1.63 -21.37 0.07
C GLN A 67 -1.65 -19.86 0.25
N GLY A 68 -0.46 -19.27 0.43
CA GLY A 68 -0.28 -17.82 0.40
C GLY A 68 -0.48 -17.24 -1.00
N GLU A 69 -0.91 -15.99 -1.10
CA GLU A 69 -1.19 -15.28 -2.37
C GLU A 69 0.05 -15.23 -3.28
N GLY A 70 1.22 -14.99 -2.71
CA GLY A 70 2.50 -14.96 -3.44
C GLY A 70 3.04 -16.34 -3.82
N GLY A 71 2.42 -17.42 -3.38
CA GLY A 71 2.88 -18.80 -3.63
C GLY A 71 4.16 -19.20 -2.90
N LEU A 72 4.75 -18.31 -2.10
CA LEU A 72 6.02 -18.55 -1.39
C LEU A 72 5.83 -19.29 -0.06
N LEU A 73 4.67 -19.10 0.58
CA LEU A 73 4.36 -19.69 1.88
C LEU A 73 3.11 -20.56 1.78
N SER A 74 3.06 -21.59 2.63
CA SER A 74 1.84 -22.35 2.89
C SER A 74 1.65 -22.48 4.40
N PHE A 75 0.42 -22.44 4.85
CA PHE A 75 0.02 -22.59 6.24
C PHE A 75 -0.80 -23.85 6.41
N ALA A 76 -0.74 -24.46 7.58
CA ALA A 76 -1.66 -25.53 7.98
C ALA A 76 -2.76 -24.90 8.85
N ALA A 77 -4.02 -24.99 8.41
CA ALA A 77 -5.15 -24.70 9.28
C ALA A 77 -5.32 -25.81 10.32
N GLN A 78 -5.93 -25.46 11.46
CA GLN A 78 -6.16 -26.40 12.55
C GLN A 78 -7.42 -27.26 12.35
N GLY A 79 -8.31 -26.82 11.45
CA GLY A 79 -9.55 -27.54 11.17
C GLY A 79 -10.34 -26.91 10.01
N HIS A 80 -11.46 -27.55 9.67
CA HIS A 80 -12.40 -26.99 8.72
C HIS A 80 -13.43 -26.09 9.42
N LEU A 81 -13.92 -25.08 8.69
CA LEU A 81 -14.94 -24.18 9.24
C LEU A 81 -16.21 -24.92 9.74
N GLN A 82 -16.54 -26.06 9.15
CA GLN A 82 -17.69 -26.88 9.54
C GLN A 82 -17.50 -27.61 10.88
N ASP A 83 -16.24 -27.78 11.31
CA ASP A 83 -15.89 -28.44 12.56
C ASP A 83 -15.90 -27.50 13.77
N VAL A 84 -16.08 -26.19 13.54
CA VAL A 84 -16.15 -25.18 14.60
C VAL A 84 -17.38 -25.43 15.47
N LYS A 85 -17.15 -25.86 16.72
CA LYS A 85 -18.18 -26.15 17.72
C LYS A 85 -18.03 -25.25 18.93
N GLY A 86 -19.11 -25.12 19.68
CA GLY A 86 -19.15 -24.36 20.92
C GLY A 86 -19.20 -22.84 20.68
N LYS A 87 -19.02 -22.10 21.77
CA LYS A 87 -19.10 -20.64 21.75
C LYS A 87 -17.85 -20.03 21.10
N VAL A 88 -18.05 -19.14 20.15
CA VAL A 88 -17.03 -18.30 19.53
C VAL A 88 -17.29 -16.85 19.93
N ASP A 89 -16.29 -16.17 20.46
CA ASP A 89 -16.44 -14.76 20.84
C ASP A 89 -16.21 -13.83 19.65
N SER A 90 -15.25 -14.15 18.76
CA SER A 90 -14.94 -13.33 17.58
C SER A 90 -14.63 -14.20 16.36
N LEU A 91 -15.07 -13.76 15.19
CA LEU A 91 -14.66 -14.28 13.88
C LEU A 91 -13.82 -13.24 13.18
N LEU A 92 -12.72 -13.67 12.54
CA LEU A 92 -11.89 -12.84 11.68
C LEU A 92 -11.72 -13.52 10.32
N LEU A 93 -12.25 -12.91 9.25
CA LEU A 93 -12.09 -13.40 7.89
C LEU A 93 -10.84 -12.81 7.25
N VAL A 94 -9.99 -13.68 6.71
CA VAL A 94 -8.80 -13.33 5.96
C VAL A 94 -8.73 -14.11 4.66
N CYS A 95 -8.32 -13.46 3.59
CA CYS A 95 -8.26 -14.06 2.26
C CYS A 95 -7.39 -13.23 1.32
N GLY A 96 -7.05 -13.77 0.17
CA GLY A 96 -6.27 -13.07 -0.85
C GLY A 96 -7.13 -12.46 -1.95
N LEU A 97 -6.48 -11.74 -2.85
CA LEU A 97 -7.13 -10.91 -3.88
C LEU A 97 -8.06 -11.70 -4.81
N GLY A 98 -7.73 -12.96 -5.11
CA GLY A 98 -8.53 -13.83 -5.96
C GLY A 98 -9.92 -14.15 -5.41
N THR A 99 -10.11 -14.05 -4.10
CA THR A 99 -11.39 -14.41 -3.44
C THR A 99 -12.50 -13.36 -3.61
N ARG A 100 -12.21 -12.18 -4.16
CA ARG A 100 -13.22 -11.12 -4.39
C ARG A 100 -14.39 -11.59 -5.27
N THR A 101 -14.18 -12.57 -6.11
CA THR A 101 -15.19 -13.15 -7.00
C THR A 101 -15.63 -14.54 -6.56
N ALA A 102 -15.24 -14.97 -5.35
CA ALA A 102 -15.59 -16.28 -4.83
C ALA A 102 -17.11 -16.48 -4.78
N ARG A 103 -17.52 -17.70 -5.12
CA ARG A 103 -18.91 -18.17 -5.04
C ARG A 103 -18.90 -19.47 -4.26
N ASP A 104 -18.98 -19.35 -2.95
CA ASP A 104 -19.00 -20.49 -2.02
C ASP A 104 -20.28 -20.43 -1.16
N PRO A 105 -21.38 -21.07 -1.61
CA PRO A 105 -22.63 -21.06 -0.87
C PRO A 105 -22.51 -21.64 0.53
N VAL A 106 -21.62 -22.62 0.73
CA VAL A 106 -21.41 -23.28 2.03
C VAL A 106 -20.76 -22.31 3.01
N LEU A 107 -19.70 -21.62 2.57
CA LEU A 107 -19.05 -20.57 3.36
C LEU A 107 -20.04 -19.46 3.73
N PHE A 108 -20.79 -18.95 2.76
CA PHE A 108 -21.73 -17.85 3.01
C PHE A 108 -22.89 -18.26 3.92
N ALA A 109 -23.43 -19.48 3.79
CA ALA A 109 -24.44 -20.00 4.71
C ALA A 109 -23.89 -20.14 6.13
N TRP A 110 -22.66 -20.66 6.27
CA TRP A 110 -21.99 -20.78 7.56
C TRP A 110 -21.75 -19.39 8.19
N MET A 111 -21.26 -18.42 7.42
CA MET A 111 -21.06 -17.05 7.90
C MET A 111 -22.35 -16.41 8.40
N ARG A 112 -23.45 -16.53 7.64
CA ARG A 112 -24.77 -16.02 8.07
C ARG A 112 -25.27 -16.66 9.36
N LYS A 113 -24.98 -17.95 9.56
CA LYS A 113 -25.33 -18.67 10.80
C LYS A 113 -24.51 -18.17 11.99
N MET A 114 -23.21 -17.93 11.78
CA MET A 114 -22.27 -17.55 12.86
C MET A 114 -22.33 -16.06 13.23
N ALA A 115 -22.59 -15.17 12.27
CA ALA A 115 -22.56 -13.73 12.46
C ALA A 115 -23.39 -13.20 13.64
N PRO A 116 -24.64 -13.64 13.87
CA PRO A 116 -25.44 -13.18 15.01
C PRO A 116 -24.97 -13.75 16.35
N ALA A 117 -24.21 -14.84 16.36
CA ALA A 117 -23.77 -15.54 17.57
C ALA A 117 -22.46 -15.00 18.15
N VAL A 118 -21.70 -14.21 17.38
CA VAL A 118 -20.40 -13.68 17.79
C VAL A 118 -20.48 -12.23 18.26
N GLN A 119 -19.62 -11.87 19.20
CA GLN A 119 -19.49 -10.49 19.67
C GLN A 119 -18.83 -9.58 18.62
N ARG A 120 -17.92 -10.14 17.81
CA ARG A 120 -17.20 -9.41 16.74
C ARG A 120 -17.11 -10.27 15.49
N LEU A 121 -17.44 -9.67 14.38
CA LEU A 121 -17.24 -10.23 13.04
C LEU A 121 -16.30 -9.30 12.28
N GLY A 122 -15.04 -9.71 12.14
CA GLY A 122 -14.00 -8.95 11.44
C GLY A 122 -13.77 -9.47 10.02
N ALA A 123 -13.41 -8.56 9.11
CA ALA A 123 -12.88 -8.91 7.79
C ALA A 123 -11.69 -8.01 7.47
N VAL A 124 -10.63 -8.62 6.95
CA VAL A 124 -9.39 -7.93 6.59
C VAL A 124 -9.29 -7.84 5.07
N CYS A 125 -8.85 -6.68 4.56
CA CYS A 125 -8.58 -6.46 3.15
C CYS A 125 -9.80 -6.72 2.24
N VAL A 126 -9.67 -7.65 1.31
CA VAL A 126 -10.78 -8.07 0.43
C VAL A 126 -11.77 -9.05 1.09
N GLY A 127 -11.54 -9.45 2.32
CA GLY A 127 -12.52 -10.19 3.12
C GLY A 127 -13.87 -9.49 3.26
N SER A 128 -13.91 -8.16 3.12
CA SER A 128 -15.15 -7.38 3.04
C SER A 128 -16.04 -7.81 1.88
N PHE A 129 -15.50 -8.31 0.76
CA PHE A 129 -16.28 -8.86 -0.36
C PHE A 129 -17.04 -10.12 0.05
N LEU A 130 -16.44 -10.99 0.86
CA LEU A 130 -17.10 -12.18 1.37
C LEU A 130 -18.25 -11.83 2.29
N LEU A 131 -18.06 -10.83 3.18
CA LEU A 131 -19.14 -10.32 4.03
C LEU A 131 -20.27 -9.68 3.21
N ALA A 132 -19.94 -8.92 2.17
CA ALA A 132 -20.90 -8.27 1.29
C ALA A 132 -21.71 -9.31 0.48
N GLU A 133 -21.04 -10.31 -0.10
CA GLU A 133 -21.70 -11.41 -0.83
C GLU A 133 -22.62 -12.24 0.06
N ALA A 134 -22.23 -12.43 1.32
CA ALA A 134 -23.08 -13.06 2.32
C ALA A 134 -24.27 -12.17 2.76
N GLY A 135 -24.37 -10.92 2.29
CA GLY A 135 -25.41 -9.95 2.68
C GLY A 135 -25.21 -9.32 4.06
N LEU A 136 -24.09 -9.61 4.74
CA LEU A 136 -23.83 -9.17 6.11
C LEU A 136 -23.44 -7.70 6.22
N LEU A 137 -23.06 -7.05 5.10
CA LEU A 137 -22.74 -5.62 5.05
C LEU A 137 -23.91 -4.74 4.57
N ASN A 138 -25.08 -5.28 4.28
CA ASN A 138 -26.23 -4.49 3.81
C ASN A 138 -26.64 -3.43 4.85
N GLY A 139 -26.65 -2.16 4.44
CA GLY A 139 -26.93 -1.01 5.30
C GLY A 139 -25.83 -0.65 6.30
N LYS A 140 -24.70 -1.37 6.31
CA LYS A 140 -23.58 -1.17 7.23
C LYS A 140 -22.49 -0.28 6.62
N ARG A 141 -21.82 0.50 7.48
CA ARG A 141 -20.58 1.18 7.11
C ARG A 141 -19.45 0.14 7.06
N ALA A 142 -18.66 0.19 6.00
CA ALA A 142 -17.53 -0.72 5.82
C ALA A 142 -16.41 -0.04 5.05
N THR A 143 -15.19 -0.56 5.23
CA THR A 143 -14.03 -0.24 4.39
C THR A 143 -13.46 -1.51 3.77
N ALA A 144 -12.60 -1.34 2.79
CA ALA A 144 -11.83 -2.39 2.14
C ALA A 144 -10.49 -1.81 1.71
N HIS A 145 -9.59 -2.63 1.17
CA HIS A 145 -8.35 -2.17 0.60
C HIS A 145 -8.59 -1.05 -0.44
N TRP A 146 -7.83 0.05 -0.34
CA TRP A 146 -8.01 1.30 -1.14
C TRP A 146 -8.17 1.04 -2.64
N LYS A 147 -7.46 0.06 -3.17
CA LYS A 147 -7.51 -0.32 -4.59
C LYS A 147 -8.87 -0.87 -5.03
N PHE A 148 -9.60 -1.51 -4.12
CA PHE A 148 -10.82 -2.26 -4.41
C PHE A 148 -12.10 -1.68 -3.79
N GLY A 149 -12.00 -0.61 -3.03
CA GLY A 149 -13.15 0.03 -2.38
C GLY A 149 -14.24 0.45 -3.38
N ARG A 150 -13.85 1.01 -4.56
CA ARG A 150 -14.79 1.39 -5.62
C ARG A 150 -15.48 0.18 -6.25
N GLU A 151 -14.76 -0.92 -6.45
CA GLU A 151 -15.32 -2.18 -6.93
C GLU A 151 -16.36 -2.72 -5.96
N LEU A 152 -16.03 -2.74 -4.65
CA LEU A 152 -16.98 -3.18 -3.62
C LEU A 152 -18.26 -2.34 -3.63
N ALA A 153 -18.14 -1.01 -3.63
CA ALA A 153 -19.28 -0.09 -3.66
C ALA A 153 -20.18 -0.29 -4.90
N SER A 154 -19.56 -0.52 -6.07
CA SER A 154 -20.28 -0.74 -7.32
C SER A 154 -21.04 -2.08 -7.32
N ARG A 155 -20.42 -3.14 -6.79
CA ARG A 155 -21.02 -4.49 -6.78
C ARG A 155 -22.06 -4.66 -5.68
N TYR A 156 -21.92 -3.94 -4.57
CA TYR A 156 -22.80 -4.05 -3.39
C TYR A 156 -23.27 -2.66 -2.95
N PRO A 157 -24.20 -2.03 -3.70
CA PRO A 157 -24.62 -0.66 -3.49
C PRO A 157 -25.34 -0.42 -2.15
N GLN A 158 -25.77 -1.47 -1.46
CA GLN A 158 -26.36 -1.39 -0.11
C GLN A 158 -25.29 -1.18 0.98
N VAL A 159 -24.00 -1.36 0.68
CA VAL A 159 -22.92 -1.14 1.63
C VAL A 159 -22.60 0.35 1.69
N LYS A 160 -22.58 0.92 2.89
CA LYS A 160 -22.19 2.33 3.12
C LYS A 160 -20.66 2.45 3.15
N MET A 161 -20.05 2.44 1.96
CA MET A 161 -18.58 2.45 1.83
C MET A 161 -17.93 3.68 2.43
N GLN A 162 -16.88 3.44 3.23
CA GLN A 162 -15.93 4.42 3.74
C GLN A 162 -14.59 4.15 3.05
N PHE A 163 -14.18 5.03 2.13
CA PHE A 163 -13.02 4.76 1.26
C PHE A 163 -11.68 5.02 1.93
N ASP A 164 -11.66 5.91 2.91
CA ASP A 164 -10.42 6.42 3.48
C ASP A 164 -9.97 5.72 4.77
N PRO A 165 -10.85 5.36 5.71
CA PRO A 165 -10.45 4.77 6.99
C PRO A 165 -9.69 3.46 6.85
N ILE A 166 -8.63 3.25 7.69
CA ILE A 166 -7.88 1.99 7.73
C ILE A 166 -8.70 0.83 8.28
N TRP A 167 -9.64 1.10 9.21
CA TRP A 167 -10.67 0.16 9.61
C TRP A 167 -11.93 0.88 10.12
N VAL A 168 -13.06 0.21 10.01
CA VAL A 168 -14.39 0.72 10.37
C VAL A 168 -15.09 -0.28 11.26
N LYS A 169 -15.76 0.23 12.31
CA LYS A 169 -16.68 -0.50 13.18
C LYS A 169 -18.10 -0.03 12.92
N ASP A 170 -19.03 -0.97 12.70
CA ASP A 170 -20.47 -0.71 12.67
C ASP A 170 -21.22 -1.82 13.40
N GLY A 171 -21.64 -1.53 14.63
CA GLY A 171 -22.18 -2.55 15.53
C GLY A 171 -21.11 -3.57 15.91
N ASN A 172 -21.37 -4.83 15.63
CA ASN A 172 -20.42 -5.93 15.86
C ASN A 172 -19.56 -6.26 14.62
N ILE A 173 -19.73 -5.54 13.51
CA ILE A 173 -18.97 -5.76 12.28
C ILE A 173 -17.77 -4.83 12.24
N TYR A 174 -16.60 -5.38 11.88
CA TYR A 174 -15.35 -4.67 11.73
C TYR A 174 -14.75 -5.00 10.36
N THR A 175 -14.42 -3.99 9.58
CA THR A 175 -13.75 -4.16 8.29
C THR A 175 -12.46 -3.35 8.25
N SER A 176 -11.41 -3.88 7.68
CA SER A 176 -10.08 -3.27 7.63
C SER A 176 -9.56 -3.22 6.20
N ALA A 177 -8.75 -2.21 5.90
CA ALA A 177 -8.06 -2.03 4.62
C ALA A 177 -7.05 -3.15 4.29
N GLY A 178 -6.69 -3.96 5.28
CA GLY A 178 -5.79 -5.09 5.08
C GLY A 178 -4.31 -4.75 5.21
N ILE A 179 -3.49 -5.76 5.01
CA ILE A 179 -2.05 -5.73 5.19
C ILE A 179 -1.73 -5.19 6.60
N SER A 180 -0.99 -4.09 6.71
CA SER A 180 -0.67 -3.50 8.03
C SER A 180 -1.90 -3.02 8.81
N ALA A 181 -3.00 -2.68 8.15
CA ALA A 181 -4.23 -2.25 8.82
C ALA A 181 -4.97 -3.40 9.53
N GLY A 182 -4.69 -4.67 9.17
CA GLY A 182 -5.14 -5.84 9.93
C GLY A 182 -4.53 -5.89 11.34
N ILE A 183 -3.27 -5.46 11.47
CA ILE A 183 -2.58 -5.30 12.77
C ILE A 183 -3.27 -4.20 13.60
N ASP A 184 -3.58 -3.04 12.97
CA ASP A 184 -4.26 -1.94 13.68
C ASP A 184 -5.67 -2.35 14.15
N LEU A 185 -6.42 -3.12 13.36
CA LEU A 185 -7.71 -3.68 13.76
C LEU A 185 -7.56 -4.60 14.98
N ALA A 186 -6.60 -5.52 14.96
CA ALA A 186 -6.35 -6.43 16.07
C ALA A 186 -5.90 -5.67 17.35
N LEU A 187 -5.07 -4.64 17.19
CA LEU A 187 -4.71 -3.72 18.30
C LEU A 187 -5.94 -3.00 18.85
N GLY A 188 -6.89 -2.62 17.99
CA GLY A 188 -8.17 -2.05 18.40
C GLY A 188 -8.99 -3.03 19.24
N TRP A 189 -9.04 -4.31 18.85
CA TRP A 189 -9.73 -5.35 19.64
C TRP A 189 -9.04 -5.58 21.00
N VAL A 190 -7.70 -5.60 21.03
CA VAL A 190 -6.95 -5.69 22.29
C VAL A 190 -7.20 -4.47 23.18
N GLU A 191 -7.30 -3.28 22.60
CA GLU A 191 -7.63 -2.08 23.38
C GLU A 191 -9.01 -2.15 24.03
N GLU A 192 -10.02 -2.61 23.28
CA GLU A 192 -11.38 -2.81 23.81
C GLU A 192 -11.41 -3.84 24.95
N ASP A 193 -10.58 -4.88 24.89
CA ASP A 193 -10.60 -6.01 25.82
C ASP A 193 -9.66 -5.85 27.01
N CYS A 194 -8.49 -5.24 26.80
CA CYS A 194 -7.38 -5.20 27.76
C CYS A 194 -6.95 -3.79 28.13
N GLY A 195 -7.53 -2.78 27.48
CA GLY A 195 -7.21 -1.36 27.65
C GLY A 195 -6.01 -0.89 26.84
N GLY A 196 -5.93 0.44 26.67
CA GLY A 196 -4.96 1.09 25.80
C GLY A 196 -3.50 0.83 26.16
N ARG A 197 -3.17 0.58 27.42
CA ARG A 197 -1.80 0.30 27.87
C ARG A 197 -1.25 -0.99 27.22
N ILE A 198 -2.00 -2.08 27.25
CA ILE A 198 -1.56 -3.36 26.67
C ILE A 198 -1.43 -3.23 25.16
N SER A 199 -2.42 -2.62 24.49
CA SER A 199 -2.37 -2.37 23.05
C SER A 199 -1.16 -1.51 22.65
N HIS A 200 -0.80 -0.51 23.46
CA HIS A 200 0.37 0.34 23.20
C HIS A 200 1.69 -0.44 23.37
N GLU A 201 1.82 -1.27 24.42
CA GLU A 201 3.03 -2.09 24.62
C GLU A 201 3.22 -3.10 23.49
N ILE A 202 2.14 -3.70 22.95
CA ILE A 202 2.23 -4.56 21.75
C ILE A 202 2.74 -3.76 20.55
N ALA A 203 2.21 -2.56 20.32
CA ALA A 203 2.66 -1.71 19.24
C ALA A 203 4.17 -1.39 19.33
N ARG A 204 4.68 -1.17 20.55
CA ARG A 204 6.12 -0.98 20.80
C ARG A 204 6.93 -2.25 20.56
N GLU A 205 6.46 -3.42 21.04
CA GLU A 205 7.10 -4.72 20.77
C GLU A 205 7.22 -5.00 19.27
N PHE A 206 6.21 -4.59 18.49
CA PHE A 206 6.19 -4.74 17.03
C PHE A 206 6.98 -3.66 16.27
N VAL A 207 7.61 -2.74 17.02
CA VAL A 207 8.38 -1.61 16.43
C VAL A 207 7.53 -0.79 15.47
N LEU A 208 6.22 -0.67 15.74
CA LEU A 208 5.36 0.17 14.92
C LEU A 208 5.71 1.65 15.15
N PHE A 209 6.00 2.37 14.06
CA PHE A 209 6.34 3.79 14.13
C PHE A 209 5.21 4.64 14.72
N LEU A 210 3.97 4.28 14.39
CA LEU A 210 2.76 4.93 14.91
C LEU A 210 1.62 3.91 14.97
N ARG A 211 0.93 3.86 16.11
CA ARG A 211 -0.36 3.18 16.21
C ARG A 211 -1.44 4.03 15.53
N ARG A 212 -2.12 3.47 14.55
CA ARG A 212 -3.12 4.20 13.77
C ARG A 212 -4.53 3.92 14.29
N PRO A 213 -5.32 4.96 14.64
CA PRO A 213 -6.76 4.80 14.95
C PRO A 213 -7.54 4.45 13.68
N GLY A 214 -8.67 3.75 13.82
CA GLY A 214 -9.46 3.27 12.68
C GLY A 214 -9.86 4.33 11.66
N GLY A 215 -10.19 5.53 12.12
CA GLY A 215 -10.56 6.64 11.24
C GLY A 215 -9.43 7.30 10.46
N GLN A 216 -8.16 6.87 10.66
CA GLN A 216 -7.04 7.41 9.92
C GLN A 216 -7.07 6.98 8.45
N SER A 217 -6.55 7.83 7.56
CA SER A 217 -6.42 7.54 6.12
C SER A 217 -5.55 6.30 5.86
N GLN A 218 -5.95 5.49 4.89
CA GLN A 218 -5.21 4.30 4.44
C GLN A 218 -3.83 4.66 3.88
N LEU A 219 -3.76 5.78 3.17
CA LEU A 219 -2.50 6.30 2.62
C LEU A 219 -2.10 7.54 3.42
N SER A 220 -0.85 7.59 3.87
CA SER A 220 -0.35 8.80 4.51
C SER A 220 -0.28 9.95 3.51
N ALA A 221 -0.46 11.18 3.99
CA ALA A 221 -0.29 12.37 3.16
C ALA A 221 1.09 12.40 2.49
N SER A 222 2.13 11.91 3.19
CA SER A 222 3.49 11.80 2.65
C SER A 222 3.59 10.83 1.48
N LEU A 223 2.97 9.63 1.57
CA LEU A 223 2.94 8.65 0.47
C LEU A 223 2.14 9.18 -0.73
N SER A 224 1.02 9.83 -0.47
CA SER A 224 0.20 10.44 -1.52
C SER A 224 0.94 11.58 -2.23
N ALA A 225 1.68 12.41 -1.47
CA ALA A 225 2.51 13.48 -2.02
C ALA A 225 3.67 12.91 -2.85
N GLN A 226 4.37 11.88 -2.38
CA GLN A 226 5.44 11.20 -3.12
C GLN A 226 4.92 10.62 -4.44
N ALA A 227 3.77 9.94 -4.43
CA ALA A 227 3.16 9.37 -5.64
C ALA A 227 2.77 10.47 -6.65
N SER A 228 2.28 11.61 -6.18
CA SER A 228 1.97 12.79 -7.02
C SER A 228 3.23 13.40 -7.61
N GLU A 229 4.29 13.57 -6.81
CA GLU A 229 5.59 14.07 -7.27
C GLU A 229 6.19 13.17 -8.36
N MET A 230 6.20 11.84 -8.16
CA MET A 230 6.68 10.87 -9.15
C MET A 230 5.91 10.96 -10.47
N ARG A 231 4.59 11.07 -10.42
CA ARG A 231 3.75 11.22 -11.60
C ARG A 231 4.08 12.51 -12.35
N ALA A 232 4.19 13.63 -11.63
CA ALA A 232 4.52 14.92 -12.22
C ALA A 232 5.89 14.90 -12.93
N ILE A 233 6.89 14.23 -12.36
CA ILE A 233 8.21 14.06 -13.00
C ILE A 233 8.10 13.19 -14.25
N HIS A 234 7.34 12.09 -14.22
CA HIS A 234 7.16 11.22 -15.37
C HIS A 234 6.46 11.95 -16.54
N GLU A 235 5.36 12.65 -16.26
CA GLU A 235 4.66 13.46 -17.26
C GLU A 235 5.56 14.55 -17.84
N LEU A 236 6.41 15.17 -17.00
CA LEU A 236 7.38 16.14 -17.42
C LEU A 236 8.46 15.55 -18.36
N GLN A 237 8.92 14.33 -18.12
CA GLN A 237 9.91 13.66 -19.01
C GLN A 237 9.35 13.48 -20.41
N VAL A 238 8.10 13.00 -20.54
CA VAL A 238 7.42 12.86 -21.83
C VAL A 238 7.33 14.22 -22.53
N TRP A 239 6.89 15.23 -21.79
CA TRP A 239 6.76 16.58 -22.34
C TRP A 239 8.12 17.18 -22.78
N ILE A 240 9.21 17.01 -22.00
CA ILE A 240 10.56 17.46 -22.37
C ILE A 240 10.97 16.83 -23.70
N ALA A 241 10.77 15.51 -23.87
CA ALA A 241 11.16 14.82 -25.09
C ALA A 241 10.50 15.39 -26.36
N GLU A 242 9.26 15.86 -26.26
CA GLU A 242 8.49 16.47 -27.33
C GLU A 242 8.79 17.96 -27.54
N ASN A 243 9.38 18.64 -26.53
CA ASN A 243 9.51 20.10 -26.50
C ASN A 243 10.96 20.60 -26.35
N LEU A 244 11.96 19.86 -26.84
CA LEU A 244 13.37 20.15 -26.67
C LEU A 244 13.80 21.55 -27.18
N HIS A 245 13.06 22.11 -28.13
CA HIS A 245 13.31 23.44 -28.72
C HIS A 245 12.83 24.61 -27.84
N LYS A 246 12.03 24.31 -26.81
CA LYS A 246 11.48 25.33 -25.89
C LYS A 246 12.48 25.72 -24.79
N ASP A 247 12.10 26.74 -24.02
CA ASP A 247 12.82 27.08 -22.78
C ASP A 247 12.55 25.98 -21.74
N LEU A 248 13.61 25.19 -21.48
CA LEU A 248 13.65 24.11 -20.50
C LEU A 248 14.54 24.49 -19.30
N SER A 249 14.54 25.78 -18.94
CA SER A 249 15.18 26.23 -17.70
C SER A 249 14.57 25.54 -16.48
N VAL A 250 15.37 25.35 -15.44
CA VAL A 250 14.94 24.69 -14.20
C VAL A 250 13.69 25.36 -13.62
N GLN A 251 13.64 26.68 -13.72
CA GLN A 251 12.48 27.47 -13.25
C GLN A 251 11.20 27.13 -14.03
N ARG A 252 11.27 27.07 -15.36
CA ARG A 252 10.11 26.70 -16.19
C ARG A 252 9.65 25.26 -15.97
N LEU A 253 10.58 24.35 -15.75
CA LEU A 253 10.26 22.97 -15.46
C LEU A 253 9.60 22.82 -14.08
N ALA A 254 10.08 23.57 -13.08
CA ALA A 254 9.50 23.63 -11.74
C ALA A 254 8.07 24.19 -11.76
N GLU A 255 7.86 25.33 -12.46
CA GLU A 255 6.53 25.92 -12.65
C GLU A 255 5.55 24.91 -13.26
N ARG A 256 5.98 24.18 -14.28
CA ARG A 256 5.15 23.18 -14.96
C ARG A 256 4.72 22.00 -14.06
N THR A 257 5.53 21.66 -13.07
CA THR A 257 5.20 20.61 -12.09
C THR A 257 4.52 21.17 -10.84
N ALA A 258 4.21 22.46 -10.80
CA ALA A 258 3.65 23.17 -9.65
C ALA A 258 4.51 23.00 -8.37
N MET A 259 5.83 22.95 -8.56
CA MET A 259 6.81 22.83 -7.47
C MET A 259 7.64 24.10 -7.33
N SER A 260 8.15 24.38 -6.12
CA SER A 260 9.23 25.33 -5.96
C SER A 260 10.51 24.79 -6.62
N VAL A 261 11.38 25.67 -7.11
CA VAL A 261 12.65 25.27 -7.78
C VAL A 261 13.46 24.29 -6.93
N ARG A 262 13.62 24.58 -5.64
CA ARG A 262 14.36 23.71 -4.70
C ARG A 262 13.73 22.33 -4.54
N ASN A 263 12.40 22.25 -4.42
CA ASN A 263 11.70 20.98 -4.32
C ASN A 263 11.79 20.20 -5.62
N PHE A 264 11.60 20.87 -6.75
CA PHE A 264 11.71 20.27 -8.08
C PHE A 264 13.10 19.64 -8.31
N GLU A 265 14.19 20.39 -8.07
CA GLU A 265 15.55 19.85 -8.24
C GLU A 265 15.81 18.64 -7.35
N ARG A 266 15.36 18.68 -6.09
CA ARG A 266 15.49 17.58 -5.15
C ARG A 266 14.72 16.33 -5.63
N VAL A 267 13.44 16.49 -5.99
CA VAL A 267 12.58 15.39 -6.45
C VAL A 267 13.08 14.82 -7.76
N PHE A 268 13.37 15.69 -8.74
CA PHE A 268 13.87 15.27 -10.06
C PHE A 268 15.20 14.49 -9.96
N THR A 269 16.12 14.96 -9.12
CA THR A 269 17.40 14.27 -8.92
C THR A 269 17.24 12.95 -8.19
N ARG A 270 16.34 12.88 -7.20
CA ARG A 270 16.01 11.64 -6.50
C ARG A 270 15.42 10.60 -7.45
N GLU A 271 14.48 10.98 -8.30
CA GLU A 271 13.76 10.06 -9.20
C GLU A 271 14.62 9.61 -10.39
N LEU A 272 15.47 10.49 -10.94
CA LEU A 272 16.20 10.23 -12.19
C LEU A 272 17.71 10.05 -12.03
N GLY A 273 18.24 10.23 -10.82
CA GLY A 273 19.66 10.09 -10.53
C GLY A 273 20.55 11.17 -11.18
N LYS A 274 19.94 12.24 -11.72
CA LYS A 274 20.65 13.34 -12.40
C LYS A 274 19.89 14.66 -12.29
N THR A 275 20.61 15.77 -12.35
CA THR A 275 20.00 17.10 -12.28
C THR A 275 19.13 17.40 -13.51
N PRO A 276 18.09 18.24 -13.40
CA PRO A 276 17.25 18.64 -14.52
C PRO A 276 18.04 19.18 -15.72
N SER A 277 18.99 20.07 -15.47
CA SER A 277 19.82 20.65 -16.53
C SER A 277 20.67 19.60 -17.26
N HIS A 278 21.21 18.63 -16.53
CA HIS A 278 21.97 17.53 -17.13
C HIS A 278 21.09 16.62 -17.98
N TYR A 279 19.89 16.32 -17.50
CA TYR A 279 18.89 15.52 -18.23
C TYR A 279 18.50 16.20 -19.55
N VAL A 280 18.14 17.50 -19.51
CA VAL A 280 17.81 18.27 -20.72
C VAL A 280 18.98 18.31 -21.70
N LEU A 281 20.20 18.49 -21.22
CA LEU A 281 21.39 18.48 -22.06
C LEU A 281 21.57 17.13 -22.77
N GLN A 282 21.40 16.03 -22.08
CA GLN A 282 21.44 14.68 -22.65
C GLN A 282 20.37 14.48 -23.72
N MET A 283 19.10 14.82 -23.42
CA MET A 283 17.99 14.68 -24.37
C MET A 283 18.20 15.49 -25.65
N ARG A 284 18.72 16.72 -25.53
CA ARG A 284 19.07 17.54 -26.68
C ARG A 284 20.21 16.94 -27.51
N ALA A 285 21.24 16.42 -26.84
CA ALA A 285 22.37 15.75 -27.53
C ALA A 285 21.91 14.51 -28.28
N GLU A 286 21.03 13.70 -27.69
CA GLU A 286 20.44 12.52 -28.36
C GLU A 286 19.58 12.90 -29.56
N ALA A 287 18.78 13.97 -29.44
CA ALA A 287 17.98 14.46 -30.56
C ALA A 287 18.88 14.97 -31.71
N ALA A 288 19.95 15.70 -31.39
CA ALA A 288 20.92 16.13 -32.40
C ALA A 288 21.65 14.95 -33.05
N ARG A 289 22.04 13.95 -32.26
CA ARG A 289 22.68 12.72 -32.72
C ARG A 289 21.82 11.99 -33.76
N ARG A 290 20.54 11.78 -33.48
CA ARG A 290 19.60 11.18 -34.43
C ARG A 290 19.47 11.96 -35.73
N GLN A 291 19.54 13.30 -35.68
CA GLN A 291 19.50 14.11 -36.89
C GLN A 291 20.86 14.06 -37.68
N LEU A 292 22.00 13.99 -36.99
CA LEU A 292 23.29 13.82 -37.62
C LEU A 292 23.42 12.49 -38.37
N GLU A 293 22.79 11.42 -37.84
CA GLU A 293 22.81 10.09 -38.42
C GLU A 293 21.87 9.97 -39.65
N ARG A 294 20.75 10.71 -39.63
CA ARG A 294 19.63 10.48 -40.57
C ARG A 294 19.44 11.58 -41.60
N THR A 295 20.14 12.68 -41.49
CA THR A 295 19.94 13.84 -42.37
C THR A 295 21.25 14.57 -42.71
N ASP A 296 21.30 15.19 -43.85
CA ASP A 296 22.41 16.06 -44.29
C ASP A 296 22.23 17.52 -43.85
N LYS A 297 21.31 17.82 -42.96
CA LYS A 297 21.08 19.17 -42.45
C LYS A 297 22.34 19.78 -41.86
N GLY A 298 22.52 21.08 -42.06
CA GLY A 298 23.65 21.84 -41.50
C GLY A 298 23.64 21.84 -39.97
N PHE A 299 24.83 21.90 -39.35
CA PHE A 299 24.99 21.88 -37.89
C PHE A 299 24.20 22.98 -37.18
N LYS A 300 24.02 24.14 -37.79
CA LYS A 300 23.22 25.27 -37.26
C LYS A 300 21.72 24.85 -37.20
N GLN A 301 21.20 24.24 -38.26
CA GLN A 301 19.80 23.79 -38.31
C GLN A 301 19.55 22.69 -37.29
N ILE A 302 20.46 21.71 -37.17
CA ILE A 302 20.34 20.64 -36.19
C ILE A 302 20.39 21.18 -34.76
N ALA A 303 21.32 22.11 -34.49
CA ALA A 303 21.45 22.74 -33.17
C ALA A 303 20.10 23.44 -32.76
N MET A 304 19.53 24.21 -33.68
CA MET A 304 18.26 24.90 -33.44
C MET A 304 17.12 23.92 -33.22
N ALA A 305 17.00 22.92 -34.09
CA ALA A 305 15.94 21.90 -33.98
C ALA A 305 16.05 21.06 -32.71
N ALA A 306 17.25 20.79 -32.23
CA ALA A 306 17.51 20.06 -30.99
C ALA A 306 17.48 20.97 -29.73
N GLY A 307 17.24 22.28 -29.88
CA GLY A 307 17.08 23.21 -28.76
C GLY A 307 18.39 23.74 -28.15
N PHE A 308 19.52 23.67 -28.86
CA PHE A 308 20.80 24.19 -28.37
C PHE A 308 20.99 25.70 -28.54
N GLY A 309 20.17 26.38 -29.30
CA GLY A 309 20.29 27.79 -29.57
C GLY A 309 21.46 28.16 -30.53
N SER A 310 22.58 27.43 -30.55
CA SER A 310 23.67 27.63 -31.50
C SER A 310 24.48 26.34 -31.74
N ALA A 311 25.18 26.28 -32.88
CA ALA A 311 26.07 25.17 -33.23
C ALA A 311 27.23 25.02 -32.24
N ASP A 312 27.72 26.12 -31.67
CA ASP A 312 28.84 26.10 -30.69
C ASP A 312 28.37 25.50 -29.34
N VAL A 313 27.16 25.82 -28.89
CA VAL A 313 26.59 25.20 -27.69
C VAL A 313 26.44 23.70 -27.90
N MET A 314 25.90 23.28 -29.04
CA MET A 314 25.80 21.87 -29.42
C MET A 314 27.19 21.20 -29.44
N ARG A 315 28.20 21.85 -30.05
CA ARG A 315 29.58 21.32 -30.10
C ARG A 315 30.14 21.09 -28.71
N ARG A 316 29.99 22.05 -27.79
CA ARG A 316 30.49 21.92 -26.39
C ARG A 316 29.77 20.79 -25.67
N ALA A 317 28.45 20.63 -25.86
CA ALA A 317 27.65 19.55 -25.30
C ALA A 317 28.14 18.18 -25.79
N PHE A 318 28.37 18.02 -27.08
CA PHE A 318 28.89 16.79 -27.68
C PHE A 318 30.23 16.39 -27.11
N VAL A 319 31.20 17.36 -27.06
CA VAL A 319 32.51 17.09 -26.47
C VAL A 319 32.39 16.71 -25.01
N ARG A 320 31.54 17.39 -24.25
CA ARG A 320 31.32 17.09 -22.82
C ARG A 320 30.68 15.73 -22.56
N LEU A 321 29.70 15.32 -23.38
CA LEU A 321 28.90 14.10 -23.15
C LEU A 321 29.45 12.88 -23.89
N LEU A 322 30.05 13.08 -25.08
CA LEU A 322 30.43 12.00 -25.98
C LEU A 322 31.95 11.97 -26.29
N GLY A 323 32.71 12.96 -25.84
CA GLY A 323 34.13 13.05 -26.08
C GLY A 323 34.51 13.45 -27.51
N ILE A 324 33.56 13.67 -28.42
CA ILE A 324 33.80 13.96 -29.83
C ILE A 324 32.94 15.12 -30.32
N THR A 325 33.34 15.75 -31.41
CA THR A 325 32.60 16.87 -32.02
C THR A 325 31.43 16.35 -32.89
N PRO A 326 30.36 17.14 -33.13
CA PRO A 326 29.25 16.75 -34.04
C PRO A 326 29.74 16.43 -35.46
N ARG A 327 30.80 17.12 -35.95
CA ARG A 327 31.41 16.84 -37.24
C ARG A 327 32.07 15.46 -37.28
N HIS A 328 32.83 15.13 -36.23
CA HIS A 328 33.50 13.84 -36.11
C HIS A 328 32.45 12.72 -35.98
N TYR A 329 31.41 12.96 -35.17
CA TYR A 329 30.28 12.04 -35.01
C TYR A 329 29.60 11.74 -36.35
N ARG A 330 29.25 12.76 -37.14
CA ARG A 330 28.66 12.59 -38.45
C ARG A 330 29.54 11.74 -39.37
N ASN A 331 30.84 12.03 -39.47
CA ASN A 331 31.77 11.30 -40.33
C ASN A 331 31.85 9.80 -39.98
N GLN A 332 31.66 9.44 -38.70
CA GLN A 332 31.74 8.05 -38.25
C GLN A 332 30.45 7.29 -38.39
N PHE A 333 29.28 7.96 -38.22
CA PHE A 333 28.00 7.31 -38.01
C PHE A 333 26.94 7.74 -39.03
N SER A 334 27.16 8.59 -39.99
CA SER A 334 26.23 8.81 -41.09
C SER A 334 26.14 7.55 -41.93
N ALA A 335 24.89 7.08 -42.17
CA ALA A 335 24.69 6.04 -43.17
C ALA A 335 25.26 6.46 -44.54
N PRO A 336 25.98 5.60 -45.28
CA PRO A 336 26.38 5.93 -46.64
C PRO A 336 25.16 6.30 -47.47
N ALA A 337 25.19 7.45 -48.11
CA ALA A 337 24.13 7.86 -49.00
C ALA A 337 23.93 6.75 -50.05
N THR A 338 22.81 6.07 -50.00
CA THR A 338 22.35 5.18 -51.06
C THR A 338 22.15 6.06 -52.30
N ARG A 339 23.08 5.95 -53.27
CA ARG A 339 22.96 6.54 -54.58
C ARG A 339 21.87 5.83 -55.37
#